data_aa68f0454038935a24e850cabde7aaeb
#
_entry.id   aa68f0454038935a24e850cabde7aaeb
#
_cell.length_a   1.000
_cell.length_b   1.000
_cell.length_c   1.000
_cell.angle_alpha   90.00
_cell.angle_beta   90.00
_cell.angle_gamma   90.00
#
_symmetry.space_group_name_H-M   'P 1'
#
loop_
_entity.id
_entity.type
_entity.pdbx_description
1 polymer ?
#
loop_
_entity_poly.entity_id
_entity_poly.type
_entity_poly.pdbx_seq_one_letter_code
_entity_poly.pdbx_strand_id
1 'polypeptide(L)'
;MKKKLAIYFALLSSVFVAVSCSSSEEELYELSPYAMVKSFRIGNIRSSYPSFTSTGEDTLVVRTVSMESFGFTIDQVSGRIYNNDSLPYATNVSRVVTSFSVDGVLSIYVDSLDSYEYMATTDSIDFTSPRKLRVYAADAQYYKDYTVSVNVHQVEPEMMVWNRYQAVEGVSPVRAVELAGRMYLFGTDADGAPVVAIAATESEPDWSVSAVSGLPAGADLGTVQLFRDIFYAVADGDVYSSVDGIVWSFASAGAGAAAIVGASDVDGKLWIAGEQGIYSSENGSEFTFSESLPVDFPLYGISLASYPLNHNKNIIRYMLVGYANEDKSGEPEVWSRLSTEGKWTNYKNEDNKYACPALKGLAVVRYDGFLYAIGGAGKVSGFDVEAFKSFYISKDNGIAWKTATGFYQRLPKELFGSNVPFAVTVDSNNFMWIINSGSDGAVWKGIINRLGFERK
;
A
#
# COMPACT_ATOMS: atom_id res chain seq x y z
N MET A 1 -83.38 57.65 -39.83
CA MET A 1 -81.92 57.82 -40.03
C MET A 1 -81.08 57.19 -38.91
N LYS A 2 -81.44 57.15 -37.65
CA LYS A 2 -80.61 56.63 -36.54
C LYS A 2 -80.42 55.11 -36.54
N LYS A 3 -81.29 54.29 -37.09
CA LYS A 3 -81.13 52.81 -37.14
C LYS A 3 -80.18 52.34 -38.26
N LYS A 4 -80.05 53.06 -39.34
CA LYS A 4 -79.12 52.73 -40.43
C LYS A 4 -77.67 53.08 -40.07
N LEU A 5 -77.41 54.10 -39.23
CA LEU A 5 -76.09 54.50 -38.78
C LEU A 5 -75.51 53.51 -37.76
N ALA A 6 -76.39 52.89 -36.91
CA ALA A 6 -75.95 51.87 -35.96
C ALA A 6 -75.46 50.54 -36.61
N ILE A 7 -76.09 50.20 -37.78
CA ILE A 7 -75.74 49.00 -38.56
C ILE A 7 -74.36 49.20 -39.29
N TYR A 8 -74.10 50.39 -39.75
CA TYR A 8 -72.82 50.71 -40.36
C TYR A 8 -71.64 50.75 -39.34
N PHE A 9 -71.92 51.22 -38.11
CA PHE A 9 -70.96 51.21 -37.02
C PHE A 9 -70.70 49.79 -36.52
N ALA A 10 -71.67 48.91 -36.46
CA ALA A 10 -71.52 47.51 -36.10
C ALA A 10 -70.79 46.69 -37.16
N LEU A 11 -70.99 47.02 -38.47
CA LEU A 11 -70.30 46.41 -39.57
C LEU A 11 -68.81 46.90 -39.68
N LEU A 12 -68.54 48.17 -39.34
CA LEU A 12 -67.19 48.69 -39.32
C LEU A 12 -66.39 48.14 -38.13
N SER A 13 -67.01 47.91 -36.97
CA SER A 13 -66.36 47.31 -35.81
C SER A 13 -66.05 45.82 -36.01
N SER A 14 -66.88 45.07 -36.77
CA SER A 14 -66.60 43.65 -37.10
C SER A 14 -65.48 43.48 -38.13
N VAL A 15 -65.19 44.45 -38.98
CA VAL A 15 -64.09 44.43 -39.93
C VAL A 15 -62.71 44.70 -39.19
N PHE A 16 -62.75 45.55 -38.14
CA PHE A 16 -61.52 45.79 -37.36
C PHE A 16 -61.13 44.66 -36.45
N VAL A 17 -62.07 43.78 -36.04
CA VAL A 17 -61.75 42.58 -35.23
C VAL A 17 -61.23 41.45 -36.09
N ALA A 18 -61.50 41.43 -37.41
CA ALA A 18 -61.01 40.39 -38.31
C ALA A 18 -59.56 40.64 -38.87
N VAL A 19 -58.98 41.83 -38.66
CA VAL A 19 -57.63 42.17 -39.13
C VAL A 19 -56.63 42.12 -37.98
N SER A 20 -57.02 41.84 -36.73
CA SER A 20 -56.15 41.79 -35.56
C SER A 20 -55.60 40.38 -35.22
N CYS A 21 -55.81 39.43 -36.11
CA CYS A 21 -55.24 38.05 -35.89
C CYS A 21 -54.65 37.47 -37.16
N SER A 22 -53.58 38.02 -37.64
CA SER A 22 -52.57 37.26 -38.43
C SER A 22 -51.29 38.05 -38.62
N SER A 23 -50.62 38.33 -37.55
CA SER A 23 -49.18 38.37 -37.56
C SER A 23 -48.71 37.28 -36.53
N SER A 24 -48.83 36.03 -36.93
CA SER A 24 -47.88 35.07 -36.48
C SER A 24 -46.56 35.56 -37.15
N GLU A 25 -45.79 36.40 -36.46
CA GLU A 25 -44.38 36.35 -36.61
C GLU A 25 -44.00 34.90 -36.31
N GLU A 26 -43.78 34.08 -37.32
CA GLU A 26 -42.94 32.91 -37.19
C GLU A 26 -41.62 33.48 -36.71
N GLU A 27 -41.41 33.51 -35.38
CA GLU A 27 -40.05 33.59 -34.86
C GLU A 27 -39.33 32.43 -35.53
N LEU A 28 -38.55 32.74 -36.56
CA LEU A 28 -37.57 31.84 -37.08
C LEU A 28 -36.57 31.59 -35.95
N TYR A 29 -36.86 30.57 -35.17
CA TYR A 29 -35.88 30.07 -34.19
C TYR A 29 -34.68 29.64 -35.01
N GLU A 30 -33.64 30.48 -35.03
CA GLU A 30 -32.35 30.06 -35.55
C GLU A 30 -31.91 28.87 -34.74
N LEU A 31 -31.79 27.71 -35.38
CA LEU A 31 -31.27 26.49 -34.74
C LEU A 31 -29.83 26.73 -34.33
N SER A 32 -29.51 26.34 -33.11
CA SER A 32 -28.18 26.52 -32.55
C SER A 32 -27.11 25.83 -33.41
N PRO A 33 -26.04 26.53 -33.84
CA PRO A 33 -24.89 25.91 -34.52
C PRO A 33 -23.96 25.20 -33.57
N TYR A 34 -24.22 25.23 -32.28
CA TYR A 34 -23.32 24.60 -31.30
C TYR A 34 -23.56 23.11 -31.20
N ALA A 35 -22.45 22.37 -31.14
CA ALA A 35 -22.40 20.92 -30.97
C ALA A 35 -21.49 20.61 -29.79
N MET A 36 -22.03 20.57 -28.55
CA MET A 36 -21.16 20.34 -27.39
C MET A 36 -21.84 19.56 -26.27
N VAL A 37 -21.04 18.82 -25.51
CA VAL A 37 -21.44 18.26 -24.21
C VAL A 37 -21.17 19.30 -23.13
N LYS A 38 -22.21 19.76 -22.44
CA LYS A 38 -22.12 20.74 -21.33
C LYS A 38 -21.89 20.08 -19.99
N SER A 39 -22.54 18.95 -19.77
CA SER A 39 -22.28 18.14 -18.57
C SER A 39 -22.47 16.65 -18.86
N PHE A 40 -21.72 15.84 -18.10
CA PHE A 40 -21.81 14.40 -18.10
C PHE A 40 -21.80 13.88 -16.66
N ARG A 41 -22.69 12.97 -16.37
CA ARG A 41 -22.80 12.26 -15.09
C ARG A 41 -23.20 10.82 -15.32
N ILE A 42 -22.87 9.96 -14.37
CA ILE A 42 -23.29 8.56 -14.36
C ILE A 42 -24.05 8.27 -13.07
N GLY A 43 -24.99 7.34 -13.13
CA GLY A 43 -25.76 6.90 -11.97
C GLY A 43 -24.93 6.03 -11.01
N ASN A 44 -25.48 5.79 -9.82
CA ASN A 44 -24.85 4.90 -8.84
C ASN A 44 -24.62 3.51 -9.41
N ILE A 45 -23.47 2.93 -9.11
CA ILE A 45 -22.99 1.67 -9.69
C ILE A 45 -22.69 0.67 -8.57
N ARG A 46 -22.83 -0.62 -8.85
CA ARG A 46 -22.42 -1.69 -7.93
C ARG A 46 -20.99 -2.09 -8.17
N SER A 47 -20.25 -2.28 -7.06
CA SER A 47 -18.95 -2.93 -7.01
C SER A 47 -19.10 -4.26 -6.27
N SER A 48 -18.54 -5.33 -6.80
CA SER A 48 -18.64 -6.67 -6.20
C SER A 48 -17.35 -7.43 -6.45
N TYR A 49 -16.64 -7.83 -5.40
CA TYR A 49 -15.38 -8.53 -5.49
C TYR A 49 -15.20 -9.58 -4.39
N PRO A 50 -14.47 -10.68 -4.69
CA PRO A 50 -14.16 -11.70 -3.71
C PRO A 50 -13.32 -11.16 -2.56
N SER A 51 -13.60 -11.63 -1.38
CA SER A 51 -12.86 -11.30 -0.19
C SER A 51 -13.01 -12.38 0.89
N PHE A 52 -12.64 -12.06 2.12
CA PHE A 52 -12.69 -12.99 3.24
C PHE A 52 -13.38 -12.37 4.44
N THR A 53 -14.02 -13.18 5.25
CA THR A 53 -14.53 -12.77 6.57
C THR A 53 -13.38 -12.54 7.56
N SER A 54 -13.68 -12.02 8.74
CA SER A 54 -12.70 -11.91 9.84
C SER A 54 -12.18 -13.27 10.32
N THR A 55 -12.90 -14.36 10.04
CA THR A 55 -12.51 -15.75 10.32
C THR A 55 -11.71 -16.39 9.18
N GLY A 56 -11.48 -15.67 8.08
CA GLY A 56 -10.69 -16.16 6.94
C GLY A 56 -11.49 -16.94 5.89
N GLU A 57 -12.83 -17.01 6.00
CA GLU A 57 -13.68 -17.68 5.01
C GLU A 57 -13.90 -16.78 3.78
N ASP A 58 -14.07 -17.42 2.62
CA ASP A 58 -14.36 -16.71 1.37
C ASP A 58 -15.73 -16.01 1.46
N THR A 59 -15.78 -14.78 1.03
CA THR A 59 -17.00 -13.98 0.96
C THR A 59 -17.00 -13.06 -0.25
N LEU A 60 -18.16 -12.52 -0.59
CA LEU A 60 -18.31 -11.53 -1.63
C LEU A 60 -18.69 -10.19 -1.01
N VAL A 61 -17.85 -9.20 -1.23
CA VAL A 61 -18.19 -7.82 -0.85
C VAL A 61 -18.97 -7.17 -1.97
N VAL A 62 -20.16 -6.70 -1.62
CA VAL A 62 -21.02 -5.92 -2.53
C VAL A 62 -21.24 -4.56 -1.92
N ARG A 63 -20.94 -3.51 -2.66
CA ARG A 63 -21.20 -2.13 -2.26
C ARG A 63 -21.80 -1.33 -3.39
N THR A 64 -22.63 -0.34 -3.06
CA THR A 64 -23.07 0.68 -4.01
C THR A 64 -22.07 1.83 -3.97
N VAL A 65 -21.52 2.19 -5.12
CA VAL A 65 -20.65 3.34 -5.29
C VAL A 65 -21.53 4.53 -5.62
N SER A 66 -21.59 5.51 -4.70
CA SER A 66 -22.26 6.79 -4.97
C SER A 66 -21.42 7.60 -5.93
N MET A 67 -22.01 8.02 -7.03
CA MET A 67 -21.33 8.81 -8.07
C MET A 67 -21.36 10.32 -7.81
N GLU A 68 -21.99 10.77 -6.72
CA GLU A 68 -22.06 12.19 -6.36
C GLU A 68 -20.68 12.80 -6.06
N SER A 69 -19.75 12.00 -5.55
CA SER A 69 -18.39 12.42 -5.22
C SER A 69 -17.39 12.31 -6.38
N PHE A 70 -17.80 11.73 -7.53
CA PHE A 70 -16.93 11.54 -8.68
C PHE A 70 -17.22 12.58 -9.77
N GLY A 71 -16.28 13.48 -9.99
CA GLY A 71 -16.34 14.47 -11.06
C GLY A 71 -15.82 13.93 -12.38
N PHE A 72 -16.40 14.44 -13.48
CA PHE A 72 -15.92 14.19 -14.83
C PHE A 72 -15.38 15.48 -15.44
N THR A 73 -14.22 15.40 -16.06
CA THR A 73 -13.66 16.46 -16.86
C THR A 73 -14.14 16.31 -18.31
N ILE A 74 -14.62 17.41 -18.89
CA ILE A 74 -14.98 17.52 -20.31
C ILE A 74 -13.96 18.42 -20.98
N ASP A 75 -12.97 17.82 -21.63
CA ASP A 75 -12.00 18.56 -22.44
C ASP A 75 -12.61 18.87 -23.81
N GLN A 76 -13.08 20.09 -23.95
CA GLN A 76 -13.69 20.55 -25.19
C GLN A 76 -12.68 20.66 -26.34
N VAL A 77 -11.39 20.80 -26.06
CA VAL A 77 -10.37 20.96 -27.12
C VAL A 77 -10.03 19.61 -27.73
N SER A 78 -9.72 18.61 -26.88
CA SER A 78 -9.36 17.27 -27.35
C SER A 78 -10.57 16.35 -27.58
N GLY A 79 -11.81 16.77 -27.23
CA GLY A 79 -12.99 15.94 -27.33
C GLY A 79 -12.95 14.73 -26.38
N ARG A 80 -12.40 14.87 -25.17
CA ARG A 80 -12.28 13.79 -24.20
C ARG A 80 -13.15 14.05 -22.96
N ILE A 81 -13.81 13.00 -22.50
CA ILE A 81 -14.58 13.01 -21.24
C ILE A 81 -14.05 11.86 -20.38
N TYR A 82 -13.60 12.17 -19.16
CA TYR A 82 -13.05 11.17 -18.25
C TYR A 82 -13.27 11.56 -16.80
N ASN A 83 -13.33 10.55 -15.92
CA ASN A 83 -13.41 10.80 -14.48
C ASN A 83 -12.05 11.25 -13.93
N ASN A 84 -12.07 12.24 -13.02
CA ASN A 84 -10.87 12.82 -12.43
C ASN A 84 -10.15 11.82 -11.52
N ASP A 85 -10.92 11.07 -10.72
CA ASP A 85 -10.44 10.00 -9.85
C ASP A 85 -10.99 8.66 -10.35
N SER A 86 -10.17 7.60 -10.33
CA SER A 86 -10.63 6.26 -10.71
C SER A 86 -11.75 5.78 -9.79
N LEU A 87 -12.74 5.10 -10.35
CA LEU A 87 -13.77 4.44 -9.57
C LEU A 87 -13.18 3.31 -8.72
N PRO A 88 -13.79 2.95 -7.59
CA PRO A 88 -13.33 1.86 -6.75
C PRO A 88 -13.17 0.54 -7.51
N TYR A 89 -12.21 -0.28 -7.07
CA TYR A 89 -11.96 -1.61 -7.62
C TYR A 89 -13.24 -2.44 -7.78
N ALA A 90 -13.29 -3.22 -8.85
CA ALA A 90 -14.41 -4.09 -9.22
C ALA A 90 -15.76 -3.37 -9.40
N THR A 91 -15.75 -2.07 -9.68
CA THR A 91 -16.95 -1.35 -10.12
C THR A 91 -17.39 -1.87 -11.48
N ASN A 92 -18.64 -2.30 -11.58
CA ASN A 92 -19.19 -2.84 -12.84
C ASN A 92 -19.64 -1.72 -13.76
N VAL A 93 -18.83 -1.43 -14.77
CA VAL A 93 -19.10 -0.38 -15.76
C VAL A 93 -19.67 -0.90 -17.09
N SER A 94 -20.10 -2.16 -17.15
CA SER A 94 -20.67 -2.76 -18.37
C SER A 94 -22.06 -2.28 -18.72
N ARG A 95 -22.79 -1.68 -17.78
CA ARG A 95 -24.14 -1.13 -17.98
C ARG A 95 -24.38 0.04 -17.04
N VAL A 96 -23.96 1.21 -17.48
CA VAL A 96 -24.01 2.44 -16.67
C VAL A 96 -25.07 3.38 -17.19
N VAL A 97 -26.04 3.73 -16.35
CA VAL A 97 -27.02 4.77 -16.67
C VAL A 97 -26.29 6.11 -16.72
N THR A 98 -26.43 6.82 -17.83
CA THR A 98 -25.77 8.11 -18.07
C THR A 98 -26.76 9.27 -17.97
N SER A 99 -26.23 10.46 -17.80
CA SER A 99 -26.97 11.72 -17.91
C SER A 99 -26.08 12.74 -18.59
N PHE A 100 -26.48 13.14 -19.79
CA PHE A 100 -25.80 14.18 -20.59
C PHE A 100 -26.66 15.45 -20.64
N SER A 101 -26.04 16.61 -20.56
CA SER A 101 -26.58 17.86 -21.05
C SER A 101 -25.78 18.27 -22.28
N VAL A 102 -26.46 18.40 -23.41
CA VAL A 102 -25.79 18.69 -24.70
C VAL A 102 -26.49 19.89 -25.38
N ASP A 103 -25.70 20.62 -26.18
CA ASP A 103 -26.26 21.50 -27.21
C ASP A 103 -26.22 20.73 -28.54
N GLY A 104 -27.38 20.26 -28.98
CA GLY A 104 -27.51 19.44 -30.18
C GLY A 104 -28.09 18.06 -29.95
N VAL A 105 -27.87 17.14 -30.88
CA VAL A 105 -28.36 15.77 -30.88
C VAL A 105 -27.22 14.80 -30.58
N LEU A 106 -27.39 13.98 -29.55
CA LEU A 106 -26.37 13.01 -29.10
C LEU A 106 -26.49 11.69 -29.87
N SER A 107 -25.39 11.16 -30.32
CA SER A 107 -25.26 9.86 -31.00
C SER A 107 -24.07 9.08 -30.45
N ILE A 108 -24.16 7.76 -30.45
CA ILE A 108 -23.11 6.82 -30.06
C ILE A 108 -22.64 6.01 -31.26
N TYR A 109 -21.32 5.80 -31.36
CA TYR A 109 -20.76 4.91 -32.40
C TYR A 109 -21.03 3.45 -32.04
N VAL A 110 -21.63 2.72 -32.97
CA VAL A 110 -21.94 1.30 -32.86
C VAL A 110 -21.01 0.50 -33.76
N ASP A 111 -20.05 -0.20 -33.14
CA ASP A 111 -18.99 -0.92 -33.87
C ASP A 111 -19.56 -1.95 -34.87
N SER A 112 -20.66 -2.64 -34.54
CA SER A 112 -21.29 -3.64 -35.41
C SER A 112 -21.95 -3.06 -36.66
N LEU A 113 -22.28 -1.77 -36.64
CA LEU A 113 -22.93 -1.06 -37.75
C LEU A 113 -21.98 -0.10 -38.47
N ASP A 114 -20.77 0.10 -37.91
CA ASP A 114 -19.77 1.07 -38.40
C ASP A 114 -20.39 2.49 -38.59
N SER A 115 -21.31 2.87 -37.70
CA SER A 115 -22.07 4.12 -37.80
C SER A 115 -22.41 4.73 -36.45
N TYR A 116 -22.77 6.02 -36.47
CA TYR A 116 -23.31 6.72 -35.30
C TYR A 116 -24.82 6.62 -35.27
N GLU A 117 -25.35 6.06 -34.19
CA GLU A 117 -26.77 5.91 -33.96
C GLU A 117 -27.25 6.89 -32.88
N TYR A 118 -28.51 7.36 -33.00
CA TYR A 118 -29.12 8.22 -32.01
C TYR A 118 -29.08 7.59 -30.62
N MET A 119 -28.76 8.40 -29.63
CA MET A 119 -28.75 8.00 -28.24
C MET A 119 -29.52 8.99 -27.37
N ALA A 120 -30.41 8.49 -26.51
CA ALA A 120 -31.03 9.34 -25.51
C ALA A 120 -30.03 9.77 -24.44
N THR A 121 -30.14 10.99 -23.94
CA THR A 121 -29.20 11.55 -22.94
C THR A 121 -29.17 10.82 -21.60
N THR A 122 -30.11 9.88 -21.40
CA THR A 122 -30.23 9.05 -20.18
C THR A 122 -30.10 7.55 -20.44
N ASP A 123 -29.60 7.14 -21.60
CA ASP A 123 -29.39 5.74 -21.93
C ASP A 123 -28.27 5.11 -21.09
N SER A 124 -28.29 3.78 -21.02
CA SER A 124 -27.23 3.00 -20.42
C SER A 124 -26.13 2.69 -21.44
N ILE A 125 -24.87 2.89 -21.04
CA ILE A 125 -23.67 2.65 -21.86
C ILE A 125 -22.79 1.63 -21.17
N ASP A 126 -22.14 0.79 -21.99
CA ASP A 126 -21.02 -0.06 -21.57
C ASP A 126 -19.71 0.72 -21.70
N PHE A 127 -19.04 0.95 -20.55
CA PHE A 127 -17.74 1.63 -20.45
C PHE A 127 -16.58 0.68 -20.12
N THR A 128 -16.71 -0.61 -20.37
CA THR A 128 -15.57 -1.55 -20.27
C THR A 128 -14.44 -1.19 -21.22
N SER A 129 -14.74 -0.39 -22.24
CA SER A 129 -13.80 0.25 -23.15
C SER A 129 -14.23 1.70 -23.44
N PRO A 130 -13.32 2.59 -23.89
CA PRO A 130 -13.67 3.93 -24.27
C PRO A 130 -14.75 3.95 -25.37
N ARG A 131 -15.75 4.84 -25.22
CA ARG A 131 -16.87 4.96 -26.17
C ARG A 131 -16.78 6.26 -26.96
N LYS A 132 -17.01 6.15 -28.27
CA LYS A 132 -17.08 7.30 -29.17
C LYS A 132 -18.49 7.84 -29.22
N LEU A 133 -18.64 9.12 -28.96
CA LEU A 133 -19.90 9.84 -29.05
C LEU A 133 -19.76 10.97 -30.07
N ARG A 134 -20.85 11.37 -30.68
CA ARG A 134 -20.96 12.52 -31.57
C ARG A 134 -22.13 13.37 -31.17
N VAL A 135 -21.92 14.67 -31.09
CA VAL A 135 -23.02 15.64 -30.94
C VAL A 135 -23.15 16.37 -32.25
N TYR A 136 -24.33 16.29 -32.88
CA TYR A 136 -24.69 17.06 -34.05
C TYR A 136 -25.33 18.37 -33.60
N ALA A 137 -24.96 19.49 -34.19
CA ALA A 137 -25.62 20.77 -33.97
C ALA A 137 -27.12 20.70 -34.39
N ALA A 138 -27.97 21.53 -33.81
CA ALA A 138 -29.36 21.52 -34.12
C ALA A 138 -29.69 21.93 -35.57
N ASP A 139 -28.80 22.72 -36.18
CA ASP A 139 -28.84 23.08 -37.60
C ASP A 139 -28.32 21.99 -38.56
N ALA A 140 -27.84 20.89 -38.02
CA ALA A 140 -27.24 19.76 -38.74
C ALA A 140 -26.02 20.09 -39.64
N GLN A 141 -25.43 21.28 -39.50
CA GLN A 141 -24.29 21.71 -40.33
C GLN A 141 -22.95 21.33 -39.72
N TYR A 142 -22.91 21.16 -38.37
CA TYR A 142 -21.69 20.88 -37.62
C TYR A 142 -21.88 19.69 -36.70
N TYR A 143 -20.79 19.04 -36.36
CA TYR A 143 -20.76 18.02 -35.30
C TYR A 143 -19.44 18.08 -34.53
N LYS A 144 -19.45 17.50 -33.34
CA LYS A 144 -18.25 17.33 -32.52
C LYS A 144 -18.17 15.94 -31.96
N ASP A 145 -17.00 15.34 -32.09
CA ASP A 145 -16.70 14.01 -31.61
C ASP A 145 -16.11 14.06 -30.18
N TYR A 146 -16.52 13.09 -29.38
CA TYR A 146 -16.02 12.88 -28.03
C TYR A 146 -15.64 11.42 -27.83
N THR A 147 -14.58 11.20 -27.01
CA THR A 147 -14.26 9.88 -26.49
C THR A 147 -14.48 9.91 -24.97
N VAL A 148 -15.40 9.08 -24.49
CA VAL A 148 -15.72 8.95 -23.07
C VAL A 148 -15.01 7.74 -22.52
N SER A 149 -14.20 7.93 -21.45
CA SER A 149 -13.52 6.88 -20.72
C SER A 149 -13.95 6.91 -19.26
N VAL A 150 -14.24 5.75 -18.69
CA VAL A 150 -14.53 5.59 -17.26
C VAL A 150 -13.43 4.73 -16.67
N ASN A 151 -12.54 5.34 -15.88
CA ASN A 151 -11.41 4.67 -15.26
C ASN A 151 -11.86 4.01 -13.97
N VAL A 152 -11.46 2.75 -13.76
CA VAL A 152 -11.72 1.95 -12.56
C VAL A 152 -10.38 1.46 -12.03
N HIS A 153 -10.19 1.41 -10.71
CA HIS A 153 -9.01 0.82 -10.12
C HIS A 153 -8.87 -0.65 -10.52
N GLN A 154 -7.68 -1.06 -10.94
CA GLN A 154 -7.38 -2.44 -11.35
C GLN A 154 -7.22 -3.37 -10.16
N VAL A 155 -6.79 -2.83 -9.02
CA VAL A 155 -6.65 -3.51 -7.74
C VAL A 155 -7.30 -2.68 -6.64
N GLU A 156 -7.67 -3.30 -5.51
CA GLU A 156 -8.12 -2.55 -4.33
C GLU A 156 -6.92 -1.82 -3.71
N PRO A 157 -6.89 -0.46 -3.70
CA PRO A 157 -5.70 0.29 -3.29
C PRO A 157 -5.26 0.03 -1.85
N GLU A 158 -6.20 -0.31 -0.97
CA GLU A 158 -5.94 -0.55 0.45
C GLU A 158 -5.61 -2.01 0.76
N MET A 159 -5.78 -2.91 -0.20
CA MET A 159 -5.59 -4.34 0.02
C MET A 159 -4.13 -4.73 -0.17
N MET A 160 -3.62 -5.52 0.76
CA MET A 160 -2.32 -6.16 0.63
C MET A 160 -2.44 -7.37 -0.28
N VAL A 161 -1.72 -7.36 -1.40
CA VAL A 161 -1.68 -8.44 -2.39
C VAL A 161 -0.37 -9.19 -2.22
N TRP A 162 -0.42 -10.52 -2.23
CA TRP A 162 0.72 -11.39 -2.05
C TRP A 162 1.00 -12.22 -3.29
N ASN A 163 2.26 -12.27 -3.70
CA ASN A 163 2.79 -13.24 -4.64
C ASN A 163 3.54 -14.33 -3.88
N ARG A 164 3.31 -15.59 -4.24
CA ARG A 164 3.98 -16.76 -3.68
C ARG A 164 5.01 -17.28 -4.66
N TYR A 165 6.23 -17.49 -4.17
CA TYR A 165 7.35 -18.08 -4.91
C TYR A 165 7.85 -19.34 -4.22
N GLN A 166 8.73 -20.08 -4.90
CA GLN A 166 9.35 -21.29 -4.37
C GLN A 166 10.12 -21.00 -3.08
N ALA A 167 10.17 -21.99 -2.20
CA ALA A 167 10.98 -21.94 -0.99
C ALA A 167 12.46 -21.82 -1.33
N VAL A 168 13.24 -21.24 -0.42
CA VAL A 168 14.69 -21.23 -0.49
C VAL A 168 15.19 -22.59 0.03
N GLU A 169 15.71 -23.42 -0.86
CA GLU A 169 16.23 -24.72 -0.49
C GLU A 169 17.57 -24.60 0.28
N GLY A 170 17.77 -25.48 1.26
CA GLY A 170 19.04 -25.57 2.00
C GLY A 170 19.30 -24.43 2.98
N VAL A 171 18.29 -23.59 3.29
CA VAL A 171 18.43 -22.49 4.25
C VAL A 171 17.29 -22.53 5.26
N SER A 172 17.62 -22.56 6.55
CA SER A 172 16.73 -22.25 7.65
C SER A 172 16.85 -20.74 7.95
N PRO A 173 15.87 -19.91 7.56
CA PRO A 173 16.01 -18.46 7.59
C PRO A 173 16.06 -17.91 9.01
N VAL A 174 16.91 -16.92 9.23
CA VAL A 174 17.05 -16.18 10.49
C VAL A 174 16.85 -14.69 10.27
N ARG A 175 17.53 -14.12 9.23
CA ARG A 175 17.51 -12.69 8.94
C ARG A 175 17.47 -12.44 7.44
N ALA A 176 16.64 -11.49 7.01
CA ALA A 176 16.63 -11.00 5.64
C ALA A 176 16.98 -9.51 5.61
N VAL A 177 17.85 -9.13 4.69
CA VAL A 177 18.32 -7.74 4.49
C VAL A 177 18.38 -7.46 3.00
N GLU A 178 17.84 -6.32 2.57
CA GLU A 178 17.95 -5.88 1.18
C GLU A 178 19.13 -4.91 1.03
N LEU A 179 19.92 -5.13 -0.02
CA LEU A 179 21.01 -4.22 -0.43
C LEU A 179 21.04 -4.12 -1.97
N ALA A 180 20.95 -2.91 -2.47
CA ALA A 180 21.12 -2.58 -3.90
C ALA A 180 20.29 -3.46 -4.84
N GLY A 181 19.02 -3.70 -4.53
CA GLY A 181 18.09 -4.50 -5.34
C GLY A 181 18.32 -6.01 -5.21
N ARG A 182 19.05 -6.45 -4.20
CA ARG A 182 19.26 -7.87 -3.87
C ARG A 182 18.79 -8.16 -2.46
N MET A 183 18.09 -9.26 -2.30
CA MET A 183 17.73 -9.82 -1.01
C MET A 183 18.82 -10.79 -0.54
N TYR A 184 19.31 -10.58 0.67
CA TYR A 184 20.24 -11.45 1.37
C TYR A 184 19.51 -12.14 2.50
N LEU A 185 19.35 -13.44 2.40
CA LEU A 185 18.72 -14.27 3.41
C LEU A 185 19.80 -15.02 4.19
N PHE A 186 20.11 -14.56 5.36
CA PHE A 186 21.01 -15.21 6.29
C PHE A 186 20.29 -16.31 7.07
N GLY A 187 20.94 -17.43 7.25
CA GLY A 187 20.39 -18.57 7.97
C GLY A 187 21.42 -19.67 8.18
N THR A 188 20.92 -20.86 8.49
CA THR A 188 21.75 -22.05 8.65
C THR A 188 21.33 -23.13 7.67
N ASP A 189 22.26 -23.98 7.26
CA ASP A 189 21.97 -25.20 6.52
C ASP A 189 21.43 -26.32 7.43
N ALA A 190 21.28 -27.53 6.88
CA ALA A 190 20.75 -28.68 7.62
C ALA A 190 21.68 -29.13 8.75
N ASP A 191 22.99 -28.86 8.66
CA ASP A 191 23.99 -29.19 9.64
C ASP A 191 24.17 -28.06 10.69
N GLY A 192 23.44 -26.96 10.54
CA GLY A 192 23.51 -25.78 11.41
C GLY A 192 24.67 -24.84 11.05
N ALA A 193 25.33 -25.03 9.92
CA ALA A 193 26.41 -24.15 9.47
C ALA A 193 25.80 -22.85 8.85
N PRO A 194 26.48 -21.70 9.06
CA PRO A 194 25.96 -20.41 8.55
C PRO A 194 26.06 -20.35 7.02
N VAL A 195 24.93 -19.95 6.41
CA VAL A 195 24.77 -19.77 4.97
C VAL A 195 24.06 -18.45 4.66
N VAL A 196 24.25 -17.96 3.44
CA VAL A 196 23.48 -16.84 2.89
C VAL A 196 22.92 -17.22 1.52
N ALA A 197 21.64 -16.98 1.31
CA ALA A 197 21.00 -17.07 -0.01
C ALA A 197 20.78 -15.66 -0.57
N ILE A 198 21.08 -15.47 -1.85
CA ILE A 198 21.01 -14.16 -2.51
C ILE A 198 20.16 -14.26 -3.75
N ALA A 199 19.17 -13.35 -3.92
CA ALA A 199 18.33 -13.24 -5.09
C ALA A 199 18.07 -11.78 -5.46
N ALA A 200 17.71 -11.49 -6.71
CA ALA A 200 17.24 -10.18 -7.13
C ALA A 200 15.83 -9.89 -6.57
N THR A 201 15.53 -8.61 -6.24
CA THR A 201 14.23 -8.22 -5.70
C THR A 201 13.23 -7.80 -6.78
N GLU A 202 13.67 -7.41 -7.98
CA GLU A 202 12.81 -6.87 -9.05
C GLU A 202 12.08 -7.95 -9.88
N SER A 203 12.59 -9.18 -9.87
CA SER A 203 12.04 -10.31 -10.62
C SER A 203 11.56 -11.42 -9.69
N GLU A 204 11.09 -12.53 -10.27
CA GLU A 204 10.94 -13.78 -9.54
C GLU A 204 12.27 -14.17 -8.91
N PRO A 205 12.34 -14.44 -7.58
CA PRO A 205 13.60 -14.68 -6.90
C PRO A 205 14.22 -15.99 -7.35
N ASP A 206 15.41 -15.91 -7.93
CA ASP A 206 16.29 -17.05 -8.21
C ASP A 206 17.44 -17.04 -7.19
N TRP A 207 17.38 -17.97 -6.24
CA TRP A 207 18.26 -17.98 -5.07
C TRP A 207 19.56 -18.72 -5.30
N SER A 208 20.67 -18.03 -5.06
CA SER A 208 22.01 -18.62 -5.00
C SER A 208 22.46 -18.75 -3.55
N VAL A 209 22.73 -19.97 -3.08
CA VAL A 209 23.13 -20.24 -1.70
C VAL A 209 24.65 -20.38 -1.61
N SER A 210 25.27 -19.72 -0.62
CA SER A 210 26.68 -19.74 -0.35
C SER A 210 26.97 -19.97 1.14
N ALA A 211 27.99 -20.70 1.46
CA ALA A 211 28.48 -20.83 2.83
C ALA A 211 29.06 -19.50 3.30
N VAL A 212 28.75 -19.10 4.53
CA VAL A 212 29.35 -17.94 5.19
C VAL A 212 30.67 -18.34 5.81
N SER A 213 31.68 -17.47 5.66
CA SER A 213 33.01 -17.69 6.21
C SER A 213 33.54 -16.46 6.94
N GLY A 214 34.53 -16.68 7.85
CA GLY A 214 35.19 -15.60 8.59
C GLY A 214 34.48 -15.16 9.86
N LEU A 215 33.28 -15.65 10.15
CA LEU A 215 32.63 -15.49 11.46
C LEU A 215 33.06 -16.59 12.43
N PRO A 216 33.10 -16.31 13.75
CA PRO A 216 33.28 -17.34 14.78
C PRO A 216 32.22 -18.43 14.70
N ALA A 217 32.56 -19.64 15.17
CA ALA A 217 31.58 -20.71 15.29
C ALA A 217 30.46 -20.31 16.26
N GLY A 218 29.20 -20.51 15.83
CA GLY A 218 28.04 -20.16 16.66
C GLY A 218 27.62 -18.68 16.59
N ALA A 219 28.17 -17.88 15.67
CA ALA A 219 27.73 -16.50 15.46
C ALA A 219 26.21 -16.42 15.17
N ASP A 220 25.50 -15.53 15.87
CA ASP A 220 24.08 -15.30 15.64
C ASP A 220 23.87 -14.38 14.42
N LEU A 221 23.49 -14.99 13.30
CA LEU A 221 23.17 -14.25 12.08
C LEU A 221 21.91 -13.37 12.21
N GLY A 222 21.12 -13.52 13.27
CA GLY A 222 20.01 -12.64 13.61
C GLY A 222 20.44 -11.20 13.95
N THR A 223 21.72 -11.03 14.33
CA THR A 223 22.30 -9.71 14.63
C THR A 223 22.68 -8.89 13.38
N VAL A 224 22.65 -9.49 12.19
CA VAL A 224 23.08 -8.84 10.94
C VAL A 224 22.27 -7.59 10.66
N GLN A 225 22.98 -6.47 10.43
CA GLN A 225 22.42 -5.17 10.05
C GLN A 225 23.25 -4.53 8.95
N LEU A 226 22.62 -3.68 8.15
CA LEU A 226 23.26 -2.89 7.12
C LEU A 226 23.58 -1.48 7.63
N PHE A 227 24.79 -1.02 7.37
CA PHE A 227 25.21 0.35 7.62
C PHE A 227 26.22 0.77 6.53
N ARG A 228 25.90 1.83 5.77
CA ARG A 228 26.72 2.35 4.65
C ARG A 228 27.09 1.26 3.63
N ASP A 229 26.09 0.51 3.20
CA ASP A 229 26.23 -0.59 2.23
C ASP A 229 27.18 -1.72 2.68
N ILE A 230 27.48 -1.81 3.97
CA ILE A 230 28.28 -2.86 4.59
C ILE A 230 27.43 -3.61 5.59
N PHE A 231 27.48 -4.93 5.55
CA PHE A 231 26.85 -5.79 6.56
C PHE A 231 27.73 -5.82 7.82
N TYR A 232 27.10 -5.70 8.96
CA TYR A 232 27.71 -5.84 10.28
C TYR A 232 26.99 -6.92 11.07
N ALA A 233 27.75 -7.69 11.84
CA ALA A 233 27.25 -8.68 12.79
C ALA A 233 28.07 -8.62 14.06
N VAL A 234 27.46 -9.08 15.17
CA VAL A 234 28.15 -9.26 16.45
C VAL A 234 28.33 -10.77 16.71
N ALA A 235 29.53 -11.15 17.07
CA ALA A 235 29.85 -12.51 17.46
C ALA A 235 30.96 -12.50 18.52
N ASP A 236 30.88 -13.35 19.55
CA ASP A 236 31.87 -13.48 20.66
C ASP A 236 32.22 -12.14 21.33
N GLY A 237 31.28 -11.18 21.34
CA GLY A 237 31.49 -9.84 21.91
C GLY A 237 32.19 -8.85 20.99
N ASP A 238 32.54 -9.22 19.79
CA ASP A 238 33.23 -8.43 18.78
C ASP A 238 32.34 -8.11 17.58
N VAL A 239 32.73 -7.09 16.81
CA VAL A 239 32.02 -6.66 15.59
C VAL A 239 32.76 -7.18 14.36
N TYR A 240 32.01 -7.79 13.46
CA TYR A 240 32.45 -8.29 12.16
C TYR A 240 31.72 -7.52 11.04
N SER A 241 32.37 -7.41 9.88
CA SER A 241 31.81 -6.77 8.71
C SER A 241 31.99 -7.57 7.44
N SER A 242 31.09 -7.39 6.48
CA SER A 242 31.16 -8.00 5.15
C SER A 242 30.57 -7.05 4.09
N VAL A 243 31.18 -7.01 2.91
CA VAL A 243 30.67 -6.24 1.76
C VAL A 243 29.75 -7.06 0.85
N ASP A 244 29.78 -8.38 0.98
CA ASP A 244 29.06 -9.31 0.10
C ASP A 244 28.13 -10.28 0.86
N GLY A 245 28.16 -10.23 2.21
CA GLY A 245 27.41 -11.11 3.09
C GLY A 245 27.96 -12.56 3.16
N ILE A 246 28.99 -12.89 2.39
CA ILE A 246 29.59 -14.22 2.28
C ILE A 246 30.88 -14.32 3.09
N VAL A 247 31.81 -13.40 2.85
CA VAL A 247 33.11 -13.37 3.52
C VAL A 247 33.10 -12.26 4.55
N TRP A 248 33.33 -12.64 5.81
CA TRP A 248 33.33 -11.73 6.95
C TRP A 248 34.73 -11.54 7.50
N SER A 249 34.97 -10.36 8.02
CA SER A 249 36.24 -10.00 8.65
C SER A 249 36.00 -9.29 9.98
N PHE A 250 36.91 -9.48 10.92
CA PHE A 250 36.92 -8.71 12.17
C PHE A 250 37.00 -7.22 11.85
N ALA A 251 36.07 -6.43 12.37
CA ALA A 251 36.00 -4.99 12.18
C ALA A 251 36.47 -4.22 13.43
N SER A 252 36.07 -4.67 14.61
CA SER A 252 36.40 -3.99 15.87
C SER A 252 36.13 -4.87 17.09
N ALA A 253 36.88 -4.64 18.16
CA ALA A 253 36.49 -5.10 19.48
C ALA A 253 35.19 -4.42 19.92
N GLY A 254 34.17 -5.24 20.15
CA GLY A 254 32.81 -4.75 20.42
C GLY A 254 32.50 -4.45 21.89
N ALA A 255 33.50 -4.42 22.76
CA ALA A 255 33.35 -4.23 24.21
C ALA A 255 32.33 -5.19 24.84
N GLY A 256 32.30 -6.45 24.42
CA GLY A 256 31.34 -7.45 24.90
C GLY A 256 29.94 -7.24 24.34
N ALA A 257 29.81 -6.70 23.13
CA ALA A 257 28.54 -6.50 22.50
C ALA A 257 27.80 -7.82 22.28
N ALA A 258 26.50 -7.81 22.57
CA ALA A 258 25.58 -8.92 22.31
C ALA A 258 24.71 -8.66 21.07
N ALA A 259 24.48 -7.38 20.70
CA ALA A 259 23.62 -7.05 19.59
C ALA A 259 23.95 -5.69 18.94
N ILE A 260 23.56 -5.55 17.66
CA ILE A 260 23.43 -4.25 17.00
C ILE A 260 22.03 -3.73 17.31
N VAL A 261 21.95 -2.52 17.87
CA VAL A 261 20.71 -1.93 18.38
C VAL A 261 20.28 -0.67 17.61
N GLY A 262 21.04 -0.26 16.61
CA GLY A 262 20.72 0.85 15.74
C GLY A 262 21.66 0.94 14.56
N ALA A 263 21.15 1.26 13.38
CA ALA A 263 21.93 1.58 12.20
C ALA A 263 21.20 2.61 11.34
N SER A 264 21.87 3.67 10.95
CA SER A 264 21.28 4.67 10.04
C SER A 264 22.37 5.47 9.33
N ASP A 265 22.27 5.54 8.01
CA ASP A 265 23.17 6.32 7.16
C ASP A 265 22.86 7.82 7.24
N VAL A 266 21.63 8.20 7.61
CA VAL A 266 21.19 9.61 7.66
C VAL A 266 21.89 10.38 8.77
N ASP A 267 21.98 9.82 9.98
CA ASP A 267 22.76 10.42 11.09
C ASP A 267 24.18 9.83 11.20
N GLY A 268 24.48 8.86 10.32
CA GLY A 268 25.79 8.25 10.16
C GLY A 268 26.27 7.43 11.35
N LYS A 269 25.34 6.74 12.06
CA LYS A 269 25.66 5.98 13.27
C LYS A 269 25.25 4.52 13.23
N LEU A 270 26.17 3.66 13.68
CA LEU A 270 25.95 2.27 14.03
C LEU A 270 26.03 2.13 15.55
N TRP A 271 25.03 1.48 16.15
CA TRP A 271 24.91 1.30 17.60
C TRP A 271 25.01 -0.16 17.98
N ILE A 272 25.83 -0.48 18.98
CA ILE A 272 25.94 -1.80 19.58
C ILE A 272 25.64 -1.74 21.08
N ALA A 273 25.14 -2.83 21.63
CA ALA A 273 24.87 -2.97 23.05
C ALA A 273 25.32 -4.31 23.59
N GLY A 274 25.77 -4.33 24.85
CA GLY A 274 26.15 -5.49 25.61
C GLY A 274 26.17 -5.19 27.09
N GLU A 275 26.60 -6.13 27.93
CA GLU A 275 26.58 -5.96 29.40
C GLU A 275 27.38 -4.73 29.88
N GLN A 276 28.43 -4.31 29.16
CA GLN A 276 29.25 -3.17 29.51
C GLN A 276 28.61 -1.83 29.16
N GLY A 277 27.53 -1.80 28.37
CA GLY A 277 26.83 -0.59 27.98
C GLY A 277 26.45 -0.53 26.51
N ILE A 278 26.06 0.68 26.10
CA ILE A 278 25.69 1.00 24.71
C ILE A 278 26.77 1.89 24.10
N TYR A 279 27.23 1.55 22.91
CA TYR A 279 28.29 2.24 22.19
C TYR A 279 27.81 2.65 20.81
N SER A 280 28.39 3.70 20.24
CA SER A 280 28.13 4.11 18.86
C SER A 280 29.40 4.30 18.06
N SER A 281 29.32 4.07 16.76
CA SER A 281 30.39 4.26 15.80
C SER A 281 29.90 5.03 14.57
N GLU A 282 30.75 5.90 14.03
CA GLU A 282 30.49 6.58 12.75
C GLU A 282 31.12 5.86 11.55
N ASN A 283 32.04 4.93 11.79
CA ASN A 283 32.77 4.22 10.74
C ASN A 283 32.65 2.68 10.81
N GLY A 284 31.91 2.16 11.81
CA GLY A 284 31.72 0.73 12.03
C GLY A 284 32.93 0.00 12.65
N SER A 285 34.04 0.71 12.95
CA SER A 285 35.26 0.13 13.47
C SER A 285 35.74 0.74 14.79
N GLU A 286 35.40 1.98 15.07
CA GLU A 286 35.74 2.68 16.32
C GLU A 286 34.46 2.98 17.08
N PHE A 287 34.28 2.33 18.24
CA PHE A 287 33.10 2.47 19.07
C PHE A 287 33.38 3.33 20.30
N THR A 288 32.52 4.33 20.51
CA THR A 288 32.56 5.25 21.64
C THR A 288 31.42 4.94 22.61
N PHE A 289 31.73 4.86 23.91
CA PHE A 289 30.73 4.66 24.96
C PHE A 289 29.70 5.78 24.94
N SER A 290 28.43 5.42 25.00
CA SER A 290 27.30 6.35 25.03
C SER A 290 26.62 6.37 26.38
N GLU A 291 26.20 5.21 26.88
CA GLU A 291 25.52 5.07 28.17
C GLU A 291 25.65 3.66 28.75
N SER A 292 25.44 3.55 30.07
CA SER A 292 25.35 2.24 30.73
C SER A 292 24.09 1.52 30.23
N LEU A 293 24.18 0.19 30.14
CA LEU A 293 23.02 -0.62 29.71
C LEU A 293 21.86 -0.41 30.68
N PRO A 294 20.69 0.07 30.18
CA PRO A 294 19.51 0.21 31.04
C PRO A 294 18.96 -1.17 31.46
N VAL A 295 18.26 -1.19 32.58
CA VAL A 295 17.53 -2.39 33.03
C VAL A 295 16.47 -2.75 31.97
N ASP A 296 16.30 -4.03 31.72
CA ASP A 296 15.35 -4.60 30.73
C ASP A 296 15.63 -4.14 29.27
N PHE A 297 16.84 -3.65 28.97
CA PHE A 297 17.20 -3.33 27.60
C PHE A 297 17.33 -4.62 26.76
N PRO A 298 16.66 -4.72 25.58
CA PRO A 298 16.64 -5.95 24.81
C PRO A 298 17.99 -6.21 24.12
N LEU A 299 18.51 -7.40 24.32
CA LEU A 299 19.74 -7.89 23.68
C LEU A 299 19.50 -9.12 22.80
N TYR A 300 18.30 -9.72 22.87
CA TYR A 300 17.99 -11.01 22.21
C TYR A 300 16.74 -10.91 21.36
N GLY A 301 16.72 -11.66 20.24
CA GLY A 301 15.59 -11.71 19.32
C GLY A 301 15.16 -10.32 18.80
N ILE A 302 16.14 -9.51 18.45
CA ILE A 302 15.96 -8.10 18.14
C ILE A 302 15.34 -7.89 16.75
N SER A 303 14.30 -7.06 16.72
CA SER A 303 13.84 -6.38 15.53
C SER A 303 14.17 -4.89 15.63
N LEU A 304 14.87 -4.39 14.64
CA LEU A 304 15.30 -2.99 14.56
C LEU A 304 14.63 -2.28 13.38
N ALA A 305 14.10 -1.08 13.65
CA ALA A 305 13.62 -0.18 12.60
C ALA A 305 14.20 1.22 12.84
N SER A 306 14.97 1.73 11.88
CA SER A 306 15.53 3.09 11.90
C SER A 306 14.90 3.90 10.78
N TYR A 307 14.33 5.06 11.09
CA TYR A 307 13.63 5.87 10.10
C TYR A 307 13.57 7.35 10.44
N PRO A 308 13.55 8.22 9.42
CA PRO A 308 13.43 9.65 9.61
C PRO A 308 12.03 10.05 10.09
N LEU A 309 11.95 11.09 10.89
CA LEU A 309 10.68 11.68 11.30
C LEU A 309 9.95 12.31 10.09
N ASN A 310 8.63 12.27 10.10
CA ASN A 310 7.83 12.82 9.00
C ASN A 310 8.04 14.32 8.78
N HIS A 311 8.16 15.09 9.86
CA HIS A 311 8.30 16.55 9.86
C HIS A 311 9.76 17.03 9.80
N ASN A 312 10.74 16.16 10.09
CA ASN A 312 12.16 16.48 9.99
C ASN A 312 12.97 15.24 9.60
N LYS A 313 13.35 15.17 8.34
CA LYS A 313 14.04 14.01 7.76
C LYS A 313 15.48 13.82 8.26
N ASN A 314 16.06 14.82 8.91
CA ASN A 314 17.42 14.74 9.50
C ASN A 314 17.43 14.12 10.90
N ILE A 315 16.26 13.95 11.52
CA ILE A 315 16.13 13.30 12.83
C ILE A 315 15.67 11.85 12.61
N ILE A 316 16.48 10.92 13.05
CA ILE A 316 16.19 9.48 12.97
C ILE A 316 15.56 9.02 14.27
N ARG A 317 14.50 8.25 14.15
CA ARG A 317 13.97 7.42 15.24
C ARG A 317 14.53 6.01 15.09
N TYR A 318 15.18 5.56 16.13
CA TYR A 318 15.55 4.15 16.33
C TYR A 318 14.45 3.49 17.15
N MET A 319 13.92 2.39 16.65
CA MET A 319 12.95 1.54 17.33
C MET A 319 13.55 0.16 17.50
N LEU A 320 13.52 -0.33 18.73
CA LEU A 320 14.08 -1.62 19.11
C LEU A 320 12.99 -2.43 19.80
N VAL A 321 12.72 -3.61 19.31
CA VAL A 321 11.80 -4.58 19.93
C VAL A 321 12.54 -5.90 20.08
N GLY A 322 12.49 -6.47 21.28
CA GLY A 322 13.20 -7.72 21.54
C GLY A 322 13.04 -8.15 23.00
N TYR A 323 13.92 -8.99 23.48
CA TYR A 323 13.88 -9.56 24.81
C TYR A 323 15.13 -9.22 25.61
N ALA A 324 14.96 -8.94 26.91
CA ALA A 324 16.10 -8.75 27.81
C ALA A 324 16.76 -10.07 28.18
N ASN A 325 16.03 -11.18 28.11
CA ASN A 325 16.51 -12.51 28.48
C ASN A 325 16.85 -13.36 27.26
N GLU A 326 17.92 -14.17 27.37
CA GLU A 326 18.39 -15.04 26.28
C GLU A 326 17.36 -16.11 25.88
N ASP A 327 16.60 -16.64 26.83
CA ASP A 327 15.54 -17.62 26.59
C ASP A 327 14.30 -17.00 25.89
N LYS A 328 14.31 -15.69 25.66
CA LYS A 328 13.22 -14.91 25.04
C LYS A 328 11.88 -15.14 25.73
N SER A 329 11.92 -15.34 27.06
CA SER A 329 10.74 -15.51 27.89
C SER A 329 10.13 -14.17 28.27
N GLY A 330 8.81 -14.17 28.54
CA GLY A 330 8.09 -12.97 28.95
C GLY A 330 7.55 -12.14 27.81
N GLU A 331 7.27 -10.88 28.11
CA GLU A 331 6.80 -9.89 27.15
C GLU A 331 8.00 -9.22 26.46
N PRO A 332 7.90 -8.94 25.16
CA PRO A 332 8.93 -8.19 24.45
C PRO A 332 9.04 -6.76 24.99
N GLU A 333 10.26 -6.28 25.11
CA GLU A 333 10.56 -4.90 25.47
C GLU A 333 10.56 -4.02 24.21
N VAL A 334 10.01 -2.83 24.33
CA VAL A 334 9.96 -1.82 23.23
C VAL A 334 10.72 -0.57 23.68
N TRP A 335 11.79 -0.29 22.98
CA TRP A 335 12.64 0.86 23.27
C TRP A 335 12.75 1.79 22.05
N SER A 336 12.89 3.06 22.31
CA SER A 336 13.07 4.07 21.26
C SER A 336 14.10 5.11 21.66
N ARG A 337 14.76 5.67 20.65
CA ARG A 337 15.65 6.83 20.77
C ARG A 337 15.53 7.70 19.54
N LEU A 338 15.52 9.00 19.69
CA LEU A 338 15.79 9.92 18.59
C LEU A 338 17.29 10.18 18.47
N SER A 339 17.78 10.42 17.25
CA SER A 339 19.19 10.74 17.00
C SER A 339 19.67 12.00 17.76
N THR A 340 18.74 12.87 18.16
CA THR A 340 18.97 14.07 18.95
C THR A 340 18.90 13.85 20.46
N GLU A 341 18.49 12.65 20.92
CA GLU A 341 18.38 12.32 22.34
C GLU A 341 19.69 11.71 22.88
N GLY A 342 19.96 11.94 24.16
CA GLY A 342 21.13 11.39 24.84
C GLY A 342 20.96 9.96 25.34
N LYS A 343 19.72 9.47 25.44
CA LYS A 343 19.38 8.17 26.06
C LYS A 343 18.30 7.45 25.33
N TRP A 344 18.27 6.12 25.49
CA TRP A 344 17.16 5.26 25.11
C TRP A 344 16.02 5.34 26.11
N THR A 345 14.79 5.24 25.63
CA THR A 345 13.55 5.30 26.42
C THR A 345 12.76 4.00 26.25
N ASN A 346 12.40 3.36 27.37
CA ASN A 346 11.49 2.21 27.39
C ASN A 346 10.05 2.69 27.21
N TYR A 347 9.29 2.05 26.34
CA TYR A 347 7.88 2.32 26.09
C TYR A 347 6.95 1.35 26.82
N LYS A 348 7.50 0.47 27.66
CA LYS A 348 6.71 -0.42 28.49
C LYS A 348 5.85 0.37 29.48
N ASN A 349 4.60 0.02 29.54
CA ASN A 349 3.65 0.50 30.53
C ASN A 349 2.86 -0.68 31.04
N GLU A 350 2.94 -0.99 32.35
CA GLU A 350 2.29 -2.12 32.99
C GLU A 350 0.76 -2.13 32.83
N ASP A 351 0.15 -0.93 32.69
CA ASP A 351 -1.28 -0.77 32.47
C ASP A 351 -1.69 -0.86 30.98
N ASN A 352 -0.73 -1.06 30.07
CA ASN A 352 -0.98 -1.08 28.63
C ASN A 352 -1.54 -2.43 28.17
N LYS A 353 -2.85 -2.56 28.13
CA LYS A 353 -3.52 -3.75 27.57
C LYS A 353 -3.28 -3.98 26.06
N TYR A 354 -2.61 -3.08 25.38
CA TYR A 354 -2.19 -3.16 23.98
C TYR A 354 -0.68 -3.26 23.86
N ALA A 355 -0.01 -3.91 24.78
CA ALA A 355 1.43 -4.15 24.73
C ALA A 355 1.86 -4.89 23.46
N CYS A 356 3.16 -4.88 23.18
CA CYS A 356 3.74 -5.61 22.06
C CYS A 356 3.41 -7.11 22.18
N PRO A 357 2.96 -7.78 21.11
CA PRO A 357 2.61 -9.19 21.18
C PRO A 357 3.83 -10.08 21.46
N ALA A 358 3.71 -11.01 22.40
CA ALA A 358 4.74 -11.99 22.70
C ALA A 358 4.58 -13.21 21.78
N LEU A 359 5.19 -13.16 20.60
CA LEU A 359 5.09 -14.20 19.58
C LEU A 359 6.42 -14.98 19.47
N LYS A 360 6.33 -16.27 19.17
CA LYS A 360 7.51 -17.08 18.89
C LYS A 360 8.21 -16.57 17.61
N GLY A 361 9.50 -16.25 17.70
CA GLY A 361 10.25 -15.67 16.59
C GLY A 361 9.72 -14.30 16.16
N LEU A 362 9.20 -13.49 17.11
CA LEU A 362 8.67 -12.15 16.85
C LEU A 362 9.57 -11.37 15.92
N ALA A 363 9.02 -10.94 14.79
CA ALA A 363 9.67 -10.01 13.87
C ALA A 363 8.84 -8.73 13.77
N VAL A 364 9.51 -7.58 13.86
CA VAL A 364 8.90 -6.26 13.70
C VAL A 364 9.58 -5.54 12.55
N VAL A 365 8.79 -5.08 11.59
CA VAL A 365 9.26 -4.31 10.44
C VAL A 365 8.48 -3.01 10.32
N ARG A 366 9.14 -1.98 9.77
CA ARG A 366 8.43 -0.77 9.38
C ARG A 366 7.92 -0.89 7.96
N TYR A 367 6.60 -0.81 7.82
CA TYR A 367 5.93 -0.89 6.53
C TYR A 367 4.83 0.17 6.43
N ASP A 368 4.69 0.82 5.27
CA ASP A 368 3.65 1.81 5.00
C ASP A 368 3.48 2.87 6.11
N GLY A 369 4.60 3.28 6.72
CA GLY A 369 4.65 4.30 7.77
C GLY A 369 4.35 3.82 9.19
N PHE A 370 4.00 2.55 9.39
CA PHE A 370 3.68 1.94 10.69
C PHE A 370 4.63 0.79 11.03
N LEU A 371 4.60 0.33 12.28
CA LEU A 371 5.29 -0.88 12.68
C LEU A 371 4.34 -2.07 12.60
N TYR A 372 4.80 -3.15 11.98
CA TYR A 372 4.08 -4.40 11.82
C TYR A 372 4.80 -5.50 12.56
N ALA A 373 4.12 -6.14 13.50
CA ALA A 373 4.62 -7.30 14.22
C ALA A 373 3.94 -8.57 13.70
N ILE A 374 4.74 -9.62 13.53
CA ILE A 374 4.37 -10.93 13.01
C ILE A 374 5.17 -12.01 13.71
N GLY A 375 4.64 -13.19 13.84
CA GLY A 375 5.37 -14.32 14.45
C GLY A 375 4.58 -15.60 14.53
N GLY A 376 5.20 -16.60 15.12
CA GLY A 376 4.59 -17.88 15.47
C GLY A 376 3.52 -17.75 16.53
N ALA A 377 3.07 -18.89 17.07
CA ALA A 377 2.10 -18.92 18.18
C ALA A 377 2.66 -18.19 19.41
N GLY A 378 1.79 -17.54 20.16
CA GLY A 378 2.21 -16.79 21.33
C GLY A 378 1.04 -16.19 22.10
N LYS A 379 1.27 -15.01 22.73
CA LYS A 379 0.26 -14.31 23.53
C LYS A 379 0.11 -12.86 23.10
N VAL A 380 -1.13 -12.40 23.12
CA VAL A 380 -1.49 -11.00 22.91
C VAL A 380 -2.48 -10.59 24.01
N SER A 381 -2.13 -9.58 24.79
CA SER A 381 -2.93 -9.14 25.95
C SER A 381 -3.33 -10.30 26.88
N GLY A 382 -2.41 -11.26 27.07
CA GLY A 382 -2.63 -12.44 27.91
C GLY A 382 -3.39 -13.61 27.27
N PHE A 383 -3.93 -13.43 26.05
CA PHE A 383 -4.66 -14.48 25.32
C PHE A 383 -3.76 -15.20 24.33
N ASP A 384 -3.91 -16.52 24.25
CA ASP A 384 -3.18 -17.34 23.28
C ASP A 384 -3.64 -17.03 21.85
N VAL A 385 -2.69 -16.93 20.93
CA VAL A 385 -2.93 -16.69 19.51
C VAL A 385 -2.18 -17.72 18.66
N GLU A 386 -2.81 -18.10 17.55
CA GLU A 386 -2.23 -18.98 16.55
C GLU A 386 -1.11 -18.28 15.75
N ALA A 387 -0.15 -19.07 15.28
CA ALA A 387 0.92 -18.59 14.44
C ALA A 387 0.39 -17.93 13.17
N PHE A 388 0.95 -16.78 12.80
CA PHE A 388 0.66 -16.03 11.58
C PHE A 388 -0.83 -15.72 11.34
N LYS A 389 -1.63 -15.65 12.41
CA LYS A 389 -3.08 -15.38 12.28
C LYS A 389 -3.38 -13.98 11.79
N SER A 390 -2.62 -13.00 12.25
CA SER A 390 -2.81 -11.58 11.92
C SER A 390 -1.51 -10.81 12.04
N PHE A 391 -1.44 -9.68 11.36
CA PHE A 391 -0.51 -8.62 11.74
C PHE A 391 -0.98 -7.91 13.01
N TYR A 392 -0.02 -7.49 13.82
CA TYR A 392 -0.25 -6.54 14.90
C TYR A 392 0.44 -5.23 14.53
N ILE A 393 -0.35 -4.14 14.48
CA ILE A 393 0.11 -2.87 13.92
C ILE A 393 0.17 -1.82 15.03
N SER A 394 1.32 -1.17 15.13
CA SER A 394 1.47 0.04 15.92
C SER A 394 1.53 1.27 15.03
N LYS A 395 0.61 2.21 15.29
CA LYS A 395 0.52 3.50 14.60
C LYS A 395 1.15 4.67 15.39
N ASP A 396 1.63 4.38 16.58
CA ASP A 396 2.17 5.31 17.56
C ASP A 396 3.62 4.99 17.97
N ASN A 397 4.38 4.42 17.00
CA ASN A 397 5.79 4.09 17.17
C ASN A 397 6.08 3.08 18.29
N GLY A 398 5.28 2.03 18.39
CA GLY A 398 5.52 0.91 19.30
C GLY A 398 4.85 1.01 20.67
N ILE A 399 4.09 2.08 20.95
CA ILE A 399 3.42 2.25 22.24
C ILE A 399 2.22 1.33 22.37
N ALA A 400 1.33 1.30 21.36
CA ALA A 400 0.17 0.41 21.37
C ALA A 400 0.11 -0.44 20.10
N TRP A 401 -0.22 -1.71 20.28
CA TRP A 401 -0.29 -2.68 19.20
C TRP A 401 -1.72 -3.22 19.08
N LYS A 402 -2.27 -3.16 17.89
CA LYS A 402 -3.62 -3.65 17.62
C LYS A 402 -3.59 -4.65 16.48
N THR A 403 -4.39 -5.68 16.60
CA THR A 403 -4.63 -6.62 15.50
C THR A 403 -5.08 -5.84 14.26
N ALA A 404 -4.47 -6.11 13.12
CA ALA A 404 -4.93 -5.58 11.85
C ALA A 404 -6.39 -5.97 11.66
N THR A 405 -7.29 -5.00 11.75
CA THR A 405 -8.72 -5.25 11.62
C THR A 405 -9.05 -5.37 10.14
N GLY A 406 -9.36 -6.54 9.74
CA GLY A 406 -10.10 -6.77 8.55
C GLY A 406 -9.28 -6.96 7.29
N PHE A 407 -9.91 -6.75 6.33
CA PHE A 407 -10.03 -6.88 4.93
C PHE A 407 -8.75 -6.58 4.14
N TYR A 408 -7.98 -5.58 4.57
CA TYR A 408 -6.96 -4.96 3.73
C TYR A 408 -5.54 -5.44 4.03
N GLN A 409 -5.19 -5.66 5.30
CA GLN A 409 -3.84 -6.03 5.72
C GLN A 409 -3.85 -7.46 6.25
N ARG A 410 -3.74 -8.44 5.36
CA ARG A 410 -3.80 -9.86 5.69
C ARG A 410 -2.53 -10.59 5.34
N LEU A 411 -2.22 -11.57 6.18
CA LEU A 411 -1.23 -12.58 5.88
C LEU A 411 -1.82 -13.62 4.90
N PRO A 412 -0.96 -14.25 4.08
CA PRO A 412 -1.37 -15.42 3.30
C PRO A 412 -1.95 -16.51 4.20
N LYS A 413 -3.08 -17.10 3.78
CA LYS A 413 -3.75 -18.17 4.55
C LYS A 413 -2.86 -19.37 4.79
N GLU A 414 -1.98 -19.67 3.87
CA GLU A 414 -1.05 -20.79 3.91
C GLU A 414 0.00 -20.67 5.01
N LEU A 415 0.18 -19.47 5.55
CA LEU A 415 1.05 -19.25 6.71
C LEU A 415 0.35 -19.56 8.04
N PHE A 416 -0.97 -19.62 8.09
CA PHE A 416 -1.72 -19.80 9.33
C PHE A 416 -1.35 -21.13 10.02
N GLY A 417 -1.01 -21.05 11.30
CA GLY A 417 -0.62 -22.21 12.09
C GLY A 417 0.81 -22.73 11.81
N SER A 418 1.57 -22.10 10.93
CA SER A 418 2.96 -22.51 10.64
C SER A 418 3.88 -22.25 11.84
N ASN A 419 4.74 -23.22 12.15
CA ASN A 419 5.73 -23.14 13.22
C ASN A 419 7.18 -23.27 12.70
N VAL A 420 7.37 -23.05 11.40
CA VAL A 420 8.70 -23.13 10.77
C VAL A 420 9.50 -21.83 10.98
N PRO A 421 10.84 -21.90 10.92
CA PRO A 421 11.67 -20.70 10.90
C PRO A 421 11.31 -19.77 9.74
N PHE A 422 11.38 -18.47 9.99
CA PHE A 422 11.07 -17.46 8.99
C PHE A 422 11.91 -16.20 9.20
N ALA A 423 12.03 -15.42 8.14
CA ALA A 423 12.58 -14.06 8.18
C ALA A 423 11.60 -13.09 7.51
N VAL A 424 11.57 -11.87 8.01
CA VAL A 424 10.71 -10.78 7.47
C VAL A 424 11.56 -9.55 7.23
N THR A 425 11.35 -8.90 6.08
CA THR A 425 11.96 -7.61 5.77
C THR A 425 11.07 -6.82 4.80
N VAL A 426 11.43 -5.56 4.57
CA VAL A 426 10.79 -4.70 3.56
C VAL A 426 11.87 -4.21 2.62
N ASP A 427 11.67 -4.38 1.32
CA ASP A 427 12.62 -3.93 0.31
C ASP A 427 12.46 -2.44 -0.04
N SER A 428 13.40 -1.91 -0.81
CA SER A 428 13.43 -0.51 -1.26
C SER A 428 12.24 -0.13 -2.16
N ASN A 429 11.57 -1.12 -2.78
CA ASN A 429 10.35 -0.94 -3.55
C ASN A 429 9.07 -1.03 -2.71
N ASN A 430 9.22 -1.07 -1.37
CA ASN A 430 8.13 -1.19 -0.40
C ASN A 430 7.33 -2.50 -0.52
N PHE A 431 7.97 -3.59 -0.94
CA PHE A 431 7.41 -4.92 -0.77
C PHE A 431 7.83 -5.51 0.57
N MET A 432 6.87 -6.07 1.29
CA MET A 432 7.14 -6.89 2.47
C MET A 432 7.44 -8.33 2.02
N TRP A 433 8.56 -8.86 2.47
CA TRP A 433 8.98 -10.22 2.23
C TRP A 433 8.81 -11.05 3.50
N ILE A 434 8.13 -12.19 3.38
CA ILE A 434 8.06 -13.22 4.41
C ILE A 434 8.64 -14.48 3.79
N ILE A 435 9.73 -14.95 4.34
CA ILE A 435 10.48 -16.09 3.81
C ILE A 435 10.48 -17.17 4.88
N ASN A 436 9.81 -18.26 4.64
CA ASN A 436 9.76 -19.40 5.55
C ASN A 436 10.37 -20.67 4.93
N SER A 437 10.83 -21.57 5.77
CA SER A 437 11.47 -22.83 5.38
C SER A 437 10.55 -24.04 5.64
N GLY A 438 11.02 -25.22 5.24
CA GLY A 438 10.33 -26.49 5.43
C GLY A 438 9.69 -27.02 4.15
N SER A 439 9.07 -28.21 4.23
CA SER A 439 8.48 -28.91 3.06
C SER A 439 7.39 -28.10 2.36
N ASP A 440 6.69 -27.25 3.10
CA ASP A 440 5.66 -26.33 2.61
C ASP A 440 6.14 -24.87 2.62
N GLY A 441 7.46 -24.67 2.68
CA GLY A 441 8.09 -23.36 2.67
C GLY A 441 7.76 -22.57 1.41
N ALA A 442 7.80 -21.26 1.53
CA ALA A 442 7.60 -20.34 0.42
C ALA A 442 8.25 -18.98 0.69
N VAL A 443 8.49 -18.26 -0.39
CA VAL A 443 8.78 -16.83 -0.35
C VAL A 443 7.50 -16.07 -0.70
N TRP A 444 7.05 -15.25 0.22
CA TRP A 444 5.89 -14.38 0.03
C TRP A 444 6.34 -12.93 -0.14
N LYS A 445 5.91 -12.31 -1.22
CA LYS A 445 6.19 -10.91 -1.52
C LYS A 445 4.88 -10.14 -1.60
N GLY A 446 4.64 -9.26 -0.65
CA GLY A 446 3.37 -8.56 -0.46
C GLY A 446 3.50 -7.05 -0.57
N ILE A 447 2.47 -6.40 -1.13
CA ILE A 447 2.41 -4.95 -1.23
C ILE A 447 1.00 -4.43 -1.05
N ILE A 448 0.87 -3.26 -0.38
CA ILE A 448 -0.32 -2.42 -0.44
C ILE A 448 -0.14 -1.44 -1.59
N ASN A 449 -0.85 -1.66 -2.69
CA ASN A 449 -0.74 -0.82 -3.87
C ASN A 449 -1.68 0.37 -3.79
N ARG A 450 -1.22 1.47 -3.19
CA ARG A 450 -2.00 2.70 -3.00
C ARG A 450 -2.45 3.38 -4.29
N LEU A 451 -1.84 3.05 -5.42
CA LEU A 451 -2.16 3.68 -6.71
C LEU A 451 -3.38 3.07 -7.40
N GLY A 452 -3.87 1.89 -6.96
CA GLY A 452 -5.00 1.20 -7.58
C GLY A 452 -4.74 0.62 -8.96
N PHE A 453 -3.48 0.55 -9.41
CA PHE A 453 -3.03 -0.07 -10.65
C PHE A 453 -2.07 -1.20 -10.35
N GLU A 454 -2.08 -2.25 -11.17
CA GLU A 454 -1.10 -3.32 -11.05
C GLU A 454 0.32 -2.77 -11.25
N ARG A 455 1.21 -3.13 -10.34
CA ARG A 455 2.65 -2.92 -10.53
C ARG A 455 3.19 -4.11 -11.30
N LYS A 456 3.84 -3.82 -12.42
CA LYS A 456 4.52 -4.84 -13.23
C LYS A 456 5.87 -5.17 -12.64
#